data_1519830c8364d441abf2fb97acb85c64
#
_entry.id   1519830c8364d441abf2fb97acb85c64
#
_cell.length_a   1.000
_cell.length_b   1.000
_cell.length_c   1.000
_cell.angle_alpha   90.00
_cell.angle_beta   90.00
_cell.angle_gamma   90.00
#
_symmetry.space_group_name_H-M   'P 1'
#
loop_
_entity.id
_entity.type
_entity.pdbx_description
1 polymer ?
#
loop_
_entity_poly.entity_id
_entity_poly.type
_entity_poly.pdbx_seq_one_letter_code
_entity_poly.pdbx_strand_id
1 'polypeptide(L)'
;MKFVCTLAICILGASVGMGAATNGIGQRLQGTNVVSFAITVTNGAVEKEYEKLQAEDGAAEAEVARWIAENNEKAKGAGVPEEELEHRVHERLEPLRKAYDDFLSRHPSHVQARLDYGSFLSELHDKAGAKAQWEKALELEPQNPDAYNNLAGIYSATGPAQKAFEYCSKAIQLNPSNAIYYHNFGDTVYVLRKSAMENYSLNEQQVYAKALGLYSNAFHLNPRNFSFAWDLAQTYYVIKPLPTEDALRSWTNALLIAQDEIDRENVHLHLARIKMLAGRYPEARAQLSAVTNEHCLELKTRLIRNIEEREKP
;
A
#
# COMPACT_ATOMS: atom_id res chain seq x y z
N MET A 1 -7.11 -4.26 22.35
CA MET A 1 -8.34 -3.73 21.72
C MET A 1 -8.07 -2.87 20.48
N LYS A 2 -7.08 -3.23 19.65
CA LYS A 2 -6.76 -2.51 18.37
C LYS A 2 -6.20 -3.44 17.28
N PHE A 3 -6.06 -4.72 17.53
CA PHE A 3 -5.30 -5.63 16.65
C PHE A 3 -6.04 -6.04 15.37
N VAL A 4 -7.27 -6.53 15.48
CA VAL A 4 -8.04 -6.99 14.29
C VAL A 4 -8.58 -5.81 13.47
N CYS A 5 -8.96 -4.72 14.13
CA CYS A 5 -9.40 -3.53 13.39
C CYS A 5 -8.27 -2.94 12.53
N THR A 6 -7.01 -3.05 12.98
CA THR A 6 -5.85 -2.60 12.21
C THR A 6 -5.45 -3.60 11.12
N LEU A 7 -5.58 -4.91 11.37
CA LEU A 7 -5.37 -5.95 10.36
C LEU A 7 -6.48 -5.89 9.28
N ALA A 8 -7.74 -5.69 9.69
CA ALA A 8 -8.87 -5.52 8.77
C ALA A 8 -8.74 -4.24 7.92
N ILE A 9 -8.22 -3.14 8.47
CA ILE A 9 -7.97 -1.90 7.74
C ILE A 9 -6.82 -2.09 6.74
N CYS A 10 -5.81 -2.90 7.05
CA CYS A 10 -4.72 -3.22 6.13
C CYS A 10 -5.17 -4.12 4.97
N ILE A 11 -6.18 -4.99 5.16
CA ILE A 11 -6.66 -5.93 4.14
C ILE A 11 -7.81 -5.34 3.32
N LEU A 12 -8.61 -4.42 3.89
CA LEU A 12 -9.86 -3.90 3.30
C LEU A 12 -9.87 -2.39 3.09
N GLY A 13 -8.72 -1.72 3.10
CA GLY A 13 -8.57 -0.28 2.99
C GLY A 13 -9.09 0.35 1.69
N ALA A 14 -10.34 0.09 1.35
CA ALA A 14 -11.11 0.80 0.36
C ALA A 14 -12.29 1.48 1.05
N SER A 15 -12.07 2.51 1.83
CA SER A 15 -13.01 3.63 1.99
C SER A 15 -12.51 4.67 2.99
N VAL A 16 -12.42 5.90 2.50
CA VAL A 16 -12.37 7.17 3.22
C VAL A 16 -11.07 7.48 3.96
N GLY A 17 -10.14 8.11 3.24
CA GLY A 17 -9.33 9.20 3.75
C GLY A 17 -8.26 8.83 4.77
N MET A 18 -7.16 8.50 4.27
CA MET A 18 -5.77 8.57 4.67
C MET A 18 -5.05 7.32 4.21
N GLY A 19 -4.42 7.39 3.05
CA GLY A 19 -3.51 6.36 2.57
C GLY A 19 -2.30 6.30 3.51
N ALA A 20 -2.26 5.29 4.33
CA ALA A 20 -1.07 4.88 5.03
C ALA A 20 -1.04 3.35 5.05
N ALA A 21 -0.13 2.81 4.28
CA ALA A 21 0.39 1.45 4.36
C ALA A 21 -0.65 0.31 4.35
N THR A 22 -1.28 0.06 3.20
CA THR A 22 -2.15 -1.11 2.99
C THR A 22 -1.64 -2.07 1.91
N ASN A 23 -0.34 -2.17 1.72
CA ASN A 23 0.25 -2.93 0.62
C ASN A 23 1.03 -4.19 1.03
N GLY A 24 0.74 -4.80 2.19
CA GLY A 24 1.48 -6.00 2.61
C GLY A 24 1.10 -7.27 1.84
N ILE A 25 -0.17 -7.62 1.80
CA ILE A 25 -0.59 -8.99 1.48
C ILE A 25 -0.80 -9.26 -0.02
N GLY A 26 -1.37 -8.31 -0.76
CA GLY A 26 -1.68 -8.52 -2.19
C GLY A 26 -0.50 -8.36 -3.16
N GLN A 27 0.61 -7.79 -2.73
CA GLN A 27 1.73 -7.47 -3.63
C GLN A 27 2.89 -8.45 -3.61
N ARG A 28 2.99 -9.35 -2.63
CA ARG A 28 4.01 -10.41 -2.62
C ARG A 28 3.97 -11.31 -3.87
N LEU A 29 2.81 -11.52 -4.46
CA LEU A 29 2.64 -12.43 -5.61
C LEU A 29 2.98 -11.80 -6.97
N GLN A 30 3.24 -10.50 -7.07
CA GLN A 30 3.53 -9.81 -8.34
C GLN A 30 4.97 -9.27 -8.47
N GLY A 31 5.81 -9.40 -7.45
CA GLY A 31 7.14 -8.78 -7.39
C GLY A 31 8.31 -9.62 -7.86
N THR A 32 8.11 -10.86 -8.29
CA THR A 32 9.21 -11.73 -8.74
C THR A 32 9.45 -11.63 -10.25
N ASN A 33 9.90 -10.49 -10.74
CA ASN A 33 10.69 -10.46 -11.95
C ASN A 33 12.17 -10.60 -11.56
N VAL A 34 12.60 -11.85 -11.50
CA VAL A 34 13.96 -12.28 -11.24
C VAL A 34 14.86 -11.79 -12.35
N VAL A 35 15.71 -10.82 -12.07
CA VAL A 35 17.00 -10.74 -12.74
C VAL A 35 17.97 -11.58 -11.92
N SER A 36 18.16 -12.80 -12.39
CA SER A 36 19.09 -13.77 -11.84
C SER A 36 20.52 -13.24 -11.95
N PHE A 37 21.16 -12.99 -10.80
CA PHE A 37 22.62 -12.94 -10.74
C PHE A 37 23.14 -13.73 -9.54
N ALA A 38 24.13 -14.58 -9.87
CA ALA A 38 24.95 -15.42 -9.02
C ALA A 38 24.32 -16.73 -8.56
N ILE A 39 24.69 -17.75 -9.30
CA ILE A 39 24.69 -19.15 -8.90
C ILE A 39 25.52 -19.30 -7.63
N THR A 40 24.87 -19.22 -6.49
CA THR A 40 25.31 -20.00 -5.35
C THR A 40 24.65 -21.35 -5.52
N VAL A 41 25.40 -22.43 -5.47
CA VAL A 41 24.86 -23.81 -5.41
C VAL A 41 24.17 -23.91 -4.04
N THR A 42 22.99 -23.33 -3.96
CA THR A 42 22.09 -23.48 -2.83
C THR A 42 21.61 -24.91 -2.89
N ASN A 43 21.82 -25.63 -1.82
CA ASN A 43 21.40 -27.00 -1.62
C ASN A 43 19.95 -27.10 -2.03
N GLY A 44 19.62 -27.73 -3.17
CA GLY A 44 18.23 -27.79 -3.66
C GLY A 44 17.22 -28.34 -2.64
N ALA A 45 17.71 -28.91 -1.53
CA ALA A 45 16.91 -29.29 -0.38
C ALA A 45 16.49 -28.08 0.46
N VAL A 46 17.35 -27.08 0.65
CA VAL A 46 17.05 -25.86 1.42
C VAL A 46 16.00 -25.03 0.68
N GLU A 47 16.17 -24.86 -0.65
CA GLU A 47 15.20 -24.13 -1.45
C GLU A 47 13.83 -24.82 -1.46
N LYS A 48 13.77 -26.14 -1.56
CA LYS A 48 12.50 -26.89 -1.47
C LYS A 48 11.83 -26.75 -0.10
N GLU A 49 12.60 -26.66 0.96
CA GLU A 49 12.09 -26.43 2.29
C GLU A 49 11.53 -25.00 2.41
N TYR A 50 12.25 -24.03 1.87
CA TYR A 50 11.82 -22.65 1.83
C TYR A 50 10.57 -22.45 0.95
N GLU A 51 10.49 -23.08 -0.22
CA GLU A 51 9.29 -23.08 -1.07
C GLU A 51 8.05 -23.59 -0.32
N LYS A 52 8.20 -24.62 0.54
CA LYS A 52 7.10 -25.11 1.38
C LYS A 52 6.68 -24.07 2.42
N LEU A 53 7.66 -23.40 3.04
CA LEU A 53 7.39 -22.35 4.01
C LEU A 53 6.65 -21.18 3.36
N GLN A 54 7.08 -20.74 2.17
CA GLN A 54 6.39 -19.71 1.39
C GLN A 54 4.96 -20.11 0.99
N ALA A 55 4.76 -21.39 0.58
CA ALA A 55 3.44 -21.87 0.26
C ALA A 55 2.50 -21.88 1.47
N GLU A 56 3.02 -22.24 2.66
CA GLU A 56 2.26 -22.21 3.91
C GLU A 56 1.94 -20.76 4.34
N ASP A 57 2.89 -19.85 4.19
CA ASP A 57 2.72 -18.41 4.44
C ASP A 57 1.60 -17.84 3.56
N GLY A 58 1.69 -18.03 2.25
CA GLY A 58 0.66 -17.57 1.33
C GLY A 58 -0.72 -18.21 1.57
N ALA A 59 -0.77 -19.47 1.99
CA ALA A 59 -2.02 -20.13 2.34
C ALA A 59 -2.63 -19.54 3.62
N ALA A 60 -1.80 -19.24 4.63
CA ALA A 60 -2.23 -18.61 5.87
C ALA A 60 -2.76 -17.20 5.64
N GLU A 61 -2.04 -16.39 4.85
CA GLU A 61 -2.48 -15.04 4.46
C GLU A 61 -3.84 -15.08 3.74
N ALA A 62 -3.98 -15.94 2.74
CA ALA A 62 -5.23 -16.07 1.99
C ALA A 62 -6.41 -16.52 2.88
N GLU A 63 -6.15 -17.40 3.84
CA GLU A 63 -7.16 -17.87 4.78
C GLU A 63 -7.58 -16.78 5.75
N VAL A 64 -6.63 -16.04 6.33
CA VAL A 64 -6.90 -14.90 7.22
C VAL A 64 -7.66 -13.80 6.47
N ALA A 65 -7.24 -13.45 5.25
CA ALA A 65 -7.92 -12.48 4.42
C ALA A 65 -9.39 -12.86 4.17
N ARG A 66 -9.64 -14.13 3.87
CA ARG A 66 -11.02 -14.66 3.69
C ARG A 66 -11.84 -14.52 4.96
N TRP A 67 -11.32 -14.91 6.13
CA TRP A 67 -12.05 -14.78 7.40
C TRP A 67 -12.44 -13.34 7.72
N ILE A 68 -11.52 -12.39 7.46
CA ILE A 68 -11.77 -10.97 7.66
C ILE A 68 -12.85 -10.47 6.68
N ALA A 69 -12.77 -10.84 5.41
CA ALA A 69 -13.77 -10.46 4.40
C ALA A 69 -15.15 -11.02 4.77
N GLU A 70 -15.25 -12.30 5.10
CA GLU A 70 -16.50 -12.96 5.53
C GLU A 70 -17.07 -12.30 6.80
N ASN A 71 -16.21 -11.93 7.75
CA ASN A 71 -16.65 -11.27 8.99
C ASN A 71 -17.20 -9.88 8.72
N ASN A 72 -16.59 -9.14 7.81
CA ASN A 72 -17.05 -7.80 7.43
C ASN A 72 -18.37 -7.82 6.67
N GLU A 73 -18.59 -8.80 5.79
CA GLU A 73 -19.90 -8.99 5.12
C GLU A 73 -21.00 -9.32 6.14
N LYS A 74 -20.68 -10.12 7.16
CA LYS A 74 -21.60 -10.47 8.25
C LYS A 74 -21.75 -9.39 9.30
N ALA A 75 -20.87 -8.40 9.39
CA ALA A 75 -20.88 -7.34 10.41
C ALA A 75 -22.18 -6.49 10.42
N LYS A 76 -23.05 -6.64 9.41
CA LYS A 76 -24.43 -6.09 9.42
C LYS A 76 -25.39 -6.87 10.35
N GLY A 77 -24.91 -7.85 11.16
CA GLY A 77 -25.73 -8.52 12.18
C GLY A 77 -25.34 -9.91 12.66
N ALA A 78 -24.33 -10.56 12.10
CA ALA A 78 -24.00 -11.95 12.42
C ALA A 78 -22.49 -12.30 12.34
N GLY A 79 -21.59 -11.32 12.32
CA GLY A 79 -20.15 -11.56 12.38
C GLY A 79 -19.72 -12.11 13.73
N VAL A 80 -18.60 -12.83 13.78
CA VAL A 80 -17.99 -13.22 15.05
C VAL A 80 -17.43 -11.98 15.75
N PRO A 81 -17.41 -11.95 17.11
CA PRO A 81 -16.78 -10.88 17.85
C PRO A 81 -15.33 -10.67 17.42
N GLU A 82 -14.88 -9.41 17.47
CA GLU A 82 -13.51 -9.03 17.10
C GLU A 82 -12.47 -9.87 17.84
N GLU A 83 -12.65 -10.08 19.14
CA GLU A 83 -11.76 -10.86 19.99
C GLU A 83 -11.66 -12.35 19.54
N GLU A 84 -12.76 -12.93 19.09
CA GLU A 84 -12.77 -14.31 18.57
C GLU A 84 -12.04 -14.40 17.22
N LEU A 85 -12.20 -13.40 16.36
CA LEU A 85 -11.48 -13.33 15.09
C LEU A 85 -9.98 -13.14 15.33
N GLU A 86 -9.58 -12.26 16.27
CA GLU A 86 -8.19 -12.07 16.68
C GLU A 86 -7.56 -13.37 17.18
N HIS A 87 -8.26 -14.07 18.06
CA HIS A 87 -7.78 -15.36 18.59
C HIS A 87 -7.55 -16.37 17.47
N ARG A 88 -8.50 -16.48 16.55
CA ARG A 88 -8.44 -17.38 15.41
C ARG A 88 -7.28 -17.06 14.45
N VAL A 89 -7.05 -15.77 14.18
CA VAL A 89 -5.91 -15.29 13.40
C VAL A 89 -4.58 -15.64 14.10
N HIS A 90 -4.50 -15.40 15.40
CA HIS A 90 -3.32 -15.72 16.18
C HIS A 90 -3.01 -17.23 16.17
N GLU A 91 -4.02 -18.07 16.41
CA GLU A 91 -3.85 -19.53 16.36
C GLU A 91 -3.37 -20.03 14.99
N ARG A 92 -3.82 -19.40 13.91
CA ARG A 92 -3.41 -19.74 12.54
C ARG A 92 -1.98 -19.31 12.22
N LEU A 93 -1.55 -18.17 12.74
CA LEU A 93 -0.26 -17.56 12.39
C LEU A 93 0.90 -17.96 13.32
N GLU A 94 0.62 -18.39 14.55
CA GLU A 94 1.68 -18.80 15.49
C GLU A 94 2.49 -20.02 15.03
N PRO A 95 1.90 -21.08 14.43
CA PRO A 95 2.69 -22.16 13.84
C PRO A 95 3.63 -21.69 12.73
N LEU A 96 3.19 -20.71 11.92
CA LEU A 96 3.99 -20.14 10.83
C LEU A 96 5.17 -19.34 11.38
N ARG A 97 4.96 -18.56 12.45
CA ARG A 97 6.05 -17.88 13.16
C ARG A 97 7.14 -18.85 13.61
N LYS A 98 6.74 -19.97 14.22
CA LYS A 98 7.67 -21.03 14.63
C LYS A 98 8.37 -21.67 13.44
N ALA A 99 7.67 -21.86 12.33
CA ALA A 99 8.26 -22.43 11.11
C ALA A 99 9.37 -21.52 10.54
N TYR A 100 9.16 -20.18 10.55
CA TYR A 100 10.21 -19.22 10.18
C TYR A 100 11.40 -19.27 11.15
N ASP A 101 11.15 -19.27 12.46
CA ASP A 101 12.19 -19.36 13.46
C ASP A 101 13.01 -20.65 13.31
N ASP A 102 12.36 -21.79 13.15
CA ASP A 102 12.99 -23.09 12.95
C ASP A 102 13.79 -23.16 11.63
N PHE A 103 13.25 -22.62 10.55
CA PHE A 103 13.96 -22.52 9.27
C PHE A 103 15.21 -21.66 9.39
N LEU A 104 15.10 -20.46 9.94
CA LEU A 104 16.22 -19.52 10.08
C LEU A 104 17.24 -19.96 11.13
N SER A 105 16.87 -20.79 12.11
CA SER A 105 17.81 -21.41 13.03
C SER A 105 18.75 -22.38 12.32
N ARG A 106 18.24 -23.14 11.35
CA ARG A 106 19.01 -24.09 10.53
C ARG A 106 19.72 -23.44 9.35
N HIS A 107 19.15 -22.35 8.81
CA HIS A 107 19.62 -21.63 7.64
C HIS A 107 19.79 -20.12 7.92
N PRO A 108 20.70 -19.73 8.84
CA PRO A 108 20.78 -18.35 9.34
C PRO A 108 21.22 -17.32 8.28
N SER A 109 21.79 -17.76 7.17
CA SER A 109 22.24 -16.91 6.06
C SER A 109 21.22 -16.81 4.91
N HIS A 110 20.02 -17.37 5.05
CA HIS A 110 19.01 -17.33 4.02
C HIS A 110 18.32 -15.96 3.96
N VAL A 111 18.81 -15.09 3.10
CA VAL A 111 18.39 -13.66 3.05
C VAL A 111 16.91 -13.52 2.72
N GLN A 112 16.41 -14.25 1.70
CA GLN A 112 15.01 -14.12 1.30
C GLN A 112 14.03 -14.54 2.43
N ALA A 113 14.34 -15.61 3.16
CA ALA A 113 13.52 -16.01 4.30
C ALA A 113 13.51 -14.95 5.42
N ARG A 114 14.62 -14.20 5.60
CA ARG A 114 14.65 -13.07 6.53
C ARG A 114 13.79 -11.91 6.05
N LEU A 115 13.80 -11.62 4.76
CA LEU A 115 12.94 -10.59 4.16
C LEU A 115 11.47 -10.92 4.36
N ASP A 116 11.08 -12.16 4.04
CA ASP A 116 9.69 -12.60 4.17
C ASP A 116 9.25 -12.69 5.63
N TYR A 117 10.09 -13.24 6.51
CA TYR A 117 9.80 -13.25 7.94
C TYR A 117 9.67 -11.85 8.52
N GLY A 118 10.53 -10.92 8.11
CA GLY A 118 10.38 -9.51 8.49
C GLY A 118 9.06 -8.92 8.06
N SER A 119 8.59 -9.22 6.84
CA SER A 119 7.29 -8.79 6.34
C SER A 119 6.14 -9.41 7.14
N PHE A 120 6.18 -10.72 7.38
CA PHE A 120 5.23 -11.43 8.24
C PHE A 120 5.13 -10.81 9.65
N LEU A 121 6.27 -10.53 10.29
CA LEU A 121 6.31 -9.88 11.60
C LEU A 121 5.75 -8.44 11.57
N SER A 122 6.01 -7.71 10.48
CA SER A 122 5.46 -6.36 10.28
C SER A 122 3.93 -6.35 10.19
N GLU A 123 3.36 -7.34 9.53
CA GLU A 123 1.90 -7.55 9.43
C GLU A 123 1.29 -7.87 10.80
N LEU A 124 2.00 -8.63 11.62
CA LEU A 124 1.65 -8.89 13.02
C LEU A 124 1.91 -7.70 13.96
N HIS A 125 2.29 -6.53 13.40
CA HIS A 125 2.67 -5.33 14.16
C HIS A 125 3.90 -5.50 15.06
N ASP A 126 4.66 -6.59 14.93
CA ASP A 126 5.96 -6.76 15.57
C ASP A 126 7.05 -6.01 14.79
N LYS A 127 6.99 -4.67 14.88
CA LYS A 127 7.93 -3.78 14.19
C LYS A 127 9.39 -4.00 14.63
N ALA A 128 9.61 -4.43 15.87
CA ALA A 128 10.94 -4.68 16.39
C ALA A 128 11.53 -5.96 15.79
N GLY A 129 10.77 -7.04 15.75
CA GLY A 129 11.14 -8.28 15.10
C GLY A 129 11.36 -8.10 13.59
N ALA A 130 10.43 -7.43 12.90
CA ALA A 130 10.56 -7.11 11.48
C ALA A 130 11.87 -6.37 11.18
N LYS A 131 12.13 -5.29 11.93
CA LYS A 131 13.36 -4.52 11.80
C LYS A 131 14.61 -5.39 11.98
N ALA A 132 14.64 -6.24 13.00
CA ALA A 132 15.78 -7.11 13.27
C ALA A 132 16.06 -8.08 12.11
N GLN A 133 15.01 -8.66 11.50
CA GLN A 133 15.17 -9.54 10.35
C GLN A 133 15.69 -8.80 9.12
N TRP A 134 15.18 -7.61 8.81
CA TRP A 134 15.64 -6.82 7.67
C TRP A 134 17.03 -6.23 7.87
N GLU A 135 17.41 -5.84 9.09
CA GLU A 135 18.79 -5.44 9.43
C GLU A 135 19.73 -6.62 9.24
N LYS A 136 19.32 -7.82 9.64
CA LYS A 136 20.13 -9.03 9.42
C LYS A 136 20.23 -9.40 7.93
N ALA A 137 19.19 -9.16 7.15
CA ALA A 137 19.26 -9.30 5.69
C ALA A 137 20.30 -8.34 5.08
N LEU A 138 20.38 -7.08 5.53
CA LEU A 138 21.41 -6.13 5.10
C LEU A 138 22.84 -6.47 5.57
N GLU A 139 23.00 -7.11 6.74
CA GLU A 139 24.33 -7.60 7.15
C GLU A 139 24.83 -8.69 6.21
N LEU A 140 23.92 -9.53 5.69
CA LEU A 140 24.24 -10.62 4.76
C LEU A 140 24.40 -10.13 3.32
N GLU A 141 23.49 -9.22 2.90
CA GLU A 141 23.46 -8.60 1.58
C GLU A 141 23.37 -7.08 1.70
N PRO A 142 24.50 -6.36 1.83
CA PRO A 142 24.51 -4.90 2.02
C PRO A 142 23.94 -4.08 0.85
N GLN A 143 23.67 -4.70 -0.28
CA GLN A 143 23.06 -4.08 -1.47
C GLN A 143 21.67 -4.65 -1.77
N ASN A 144 20.99 -5.21 -0.79
CA ASN A 144 19.63 -5.71 -0.99
C ASN A 144 18.61 -4.57 -0.98
N PRO A 145 17.95 -4.26 -2.11
CA PRO A 145 17.06 -3.11 -2.22
C PRO A 145 15.75 -3.30 -1.43
N ASP A 146 15.25 -4.54 -1.30
CA ASP A 146 14.02 -4.82 -0.56
C ASP A 146 14.20 -4.56 0.93
N ALA A 147 15.33 -4.95 1.50
CA ALA A 147 15.66 -4.67 2.89
C ALA A 147 15.72 -3.16 3.17
N TYR A 148 16.30 -2.36 2.28
CA TYR A 148 16.27 -0.90 2.40
C TYR A 148 14.85 -0.35 2.33
N ASN A 149 14.05 -0.78 1.34
CA ASN A 149 12.65 -0.35 1.21
C ASN A 149 11.83 -0.66 2.47
N ASN A 150 11.95 -1.88 3.00
CA ASN A 150 11.19 -2.32 4.15
C ASN A 150 11.61 -1.58 5.43
N LEU A 151 12.90 -1.41 5.65
CA LEU A 151 13.42 -0.60 6.76
C LEU A 151 13.05 0.88 6.65
N ALA A 152 12.93 1.44 5.42
CA ALA A 152 12.43 2.80 5.23
C ALA A 152 11.01 2.94 5.79
N GLY A 153 10.14 1.96 5.59
CA GLY A 153 8.80 1.91 6.18
C GLY A 153 8.84 1.96 7.72
N ILE A 154 9.73 1.19 8.35
CA ILE A 154 9.92 1.24 9.81
C ILE A 154 10.34 2.65 10.26
N TYR A 155 11.33 3.25 9.61
CA TYR A 155 11.81 4.59 9.98
C TYR A 155 10.78 5.68 9.67
N SER A 156 9.94 5.50 8.65
CA SER A 156 8.80 6.39 8.38
C SER A 156 7.79 6.39 9.55
N ALA A 157 7.55 5.24 10.14
CA ALA A 157 6.59 5.07 11.23
C ALA A 157 7.15 5.41 12.62
N THR A 158 8.46 5.22 12.85
CA THR A 158 9.08 5.29 14.18
C THR A 158 10.20 6.34 14.30
N GLY A 159 10.64 6.93 13.16
CA GLY A 159 11.77 7.87 13.06
C GLY A 159 13.14 7.20 13.16
N PRO A 160 14.23 7.91 12.85
CA PRO A 160 14.26 9.27 12.33
C PRO A 160 13.88 9.37 10.85
N ALA A 161 13.09 10.39 10.49
CA ALA A 161 12.58 10.61 9.14
C ALA A 161 13.68 10.71 8.06
N GLN A 162 14.82 11.34 8.39
CA GLN A 162 15.95 11.44 7.47
C GLN A 162 16.43 10.06 7.00
N LYS A 163 16.46 9.08 7.91
CA LYS A 163 16.87 7.70 7.58
C LYS A 163 15.85 7.02 6.67
N ALA A 164 14.55 7.31 6.85
CA ALA A 164 13.52 6.82 5.96
C ALA A 164 13.75 7.31 4.51
N PHE A 165 14.01 8.62 4.33
CA PHE A 165 14.29 9.19 3.01
C PHE A 165 15.57 8.64 2.36
N GLU A 166 16.62 8.48 3.16
CA GLU A 166 17.90 7.89 2.72
C GLU A 166 17.70 6.45 2.22
N TYR A 167 16.96 5.64 2.98
CA TYR A 167 16.73 4.23 2.67
C TYR A 167 15.81 4.06 1.46
N CYS A 168 14.74 4.86 1.32
CA CYS A 168 13.92 4.88 0.11
C CYS A 168 14.78 5.23 -1.13
N SER A 169 15.61 6.27 -1.02
CA SER A 169 16.50 6.67 -2.11
C SER A 169 17.50 5.56 -2.47
N LYS A 170 18.02 4.85 -1.46
CA LYS A 170 18.96 3.74 -1.67
C LYS A 170 18.30 2.54 -2.36
N ALA A 171 17.07 2.19 -1.99
CA ALA A 171 16.31 1.12 -2.64
C ALA A 171 16.12 1.42 -4.13
N ILE A 172 15.70 2.65 -4.49
CA ILE A 172 15.56 3.07 -5.90
C ILE A 172 16.91 3.06 -6.62
N GLN A 173 17.98 3.54 -5.98
CA GLN A 173 19.32 3.53 -6.58
C GLN A 173 19.77 2.12 -6.95
N LEU A 174 19.47 1.13 -6.09
CA LEU A 174 19.86 -0.25 -6.27
C LEU A 174 18.99 -0.98 -7.30
N ASN A 175 17.70 -0.68 -7.37
CA ASN A 175 16.79 -1.23 -8.37
C ASN A 175 15.79 -0.17 -8.85
N PRO A 176 16.14 0.63 -9.87
CA PRO A 176 15.30 1.72 -10.36
C PRO A 176 14.10 1.26 -11.20
N SER A 177 13.97 -0.03 -11.49
CA SER A 177 12.84 -0.58 -12.23
C SER A 177 11.69 -1.09 -11.34
N ASN A 178 11.86 -1.08 -10.01
CA ASN A 178 10.82 -1.55 -9.11
C ASN A 178 9.84 -0.40 -8.75
N ALA A 179 8.61 -0.50 -9.25
CA ALA A 179 7.56 0.48 -9.05
C ALA A 179 7.21 0.71 -7.56
N ILE A 180 7.29 -0.34 -6.74
CA ILE A 180 6.93 -0.31 -5.31
C ILE A 180 7.83 0.67 -4.54
N TYR A 181 9.12 0.74 -4.88
CA TYR A 181 10.05 1.64 -4.19
C TYR A 181 9.71 3.11 -4.42
N TYR A 182 9.29 3.46 -5.64
CA TYR A 182 8.82 4.81 -5.93
C TYR A 182 7.52 5.13 -5.21
N HIS A 183 6.58 4.19 -5.18
CA HIS A 183 5.32 4.36 -4.47
C HIS A 183 5.55 4.58 -2.97
N ASN A 184 6.29 3.67 -2.31
CA ASN A 184 6.60 3.76 -0.88
C ASN A 184 7.40 5.02 -0.52
N PHE A 185 8.27 5.48 -1.43
CA PHE A 185 8.95 6.75 -1.23
C PHE A 185 7.99 7.94 -1.36
N GLY A 186 7.05 7.88 -2.29
CA GLY A 186 5.95 8.86 -2.42
C GLY A 186 5.16 8.97 -1.13
N ASP A 187 4.74 7.84 -0.55
CA ASP A 187 4.04 7.76 0.73
C ASP A 187 4.88 8.36 1.86
N THR A 188 6.15 7.97 1.95
CA THR A 188 7.08 8.48 2.97
C THR A 188 7.22 10.01 2.89
N VAL A 189 7.38 10.57 1.69
CA VAL A 189 7.49 12.02 1.47
C VAL A 189 6.17 12.72 1.81
N TYR A 190 5.04 12.15 1.41
CA TYR A 190 3.71 12.71 1.63
C TYR A 190 3.34 12.74 3.13
N VAL A 191 3.52 11.60 3.81
CA VAL A 191 3.17 11.44 5.23
C VAL A 191 4.11 12.26 6.11
N LEU A 192 5.41 12.21 5.85
CA LEU A 192 6.44 12.95 6.60
C LEU A 192 6.73 14.34 6.01
N ARG A 193 5.73 15.00 5.40
CA ARG A 193 5.91 16.23 4.64
C ARG A 193 6.67 17.32 5.40
N LYS A 194 6.44 17.50 6.70
CA LYS A 194 7.16 18.48 7.51
C LYS A 194 8.65 18.18 7.57
N SER A 195 9.02 16.95 7.86
CA SER A 195 10.41 16.50 7.85
C SER A 195 11.02 16.54 6.45
N ALA A 196 10.21 16.27 5.41
CA ALA A 196 10.65 16.38 4.02
C ALA A 196 10.94 17.85 3.63
N MET A 197 10.15 18.82 4.10
CA MET A 197 10.41 20.25 3.90
C MET A 197 11.79 20.61 4.47
N GLU A 198 12.10 20.19 5.68
CA GLU A 198 13.39 20.44 6.34
C GLU A 198 14.53 19.70 5.64
N ASN A 199 14.38 18.40 5.39
CA ASN A 199 15.42 17.54 4.82
C ASN A 199 15.84 17.97 3.41
N TYR A 200 14.88 18.43 2.59
CA TYR A 200 15.13 18.82 1.19
C TYR A 200 15.17 20.34 0.98
N SER A 201 14.99 21.15 2.02
CA SER A 201 14.88 22.62 1.93
C SER A 201 13.79 23.04 0.92
N LEU A 202 12.62 22.41 0.98
CA LEU A 202 11.48 22.62 0.10
C LEU A 202 10.32 23.28 0.85
N ASN A 203 9.48 24.02 0.14
CA ASN A 203 8.17 24.40 0.67
C ASN A 203 7.16 23.24 0.51
N GLU A 204 6.00 23.36 1.16
CA GLU A 204 4.99 22.32 1.19
C GLU A 204 4.52 21.90 -0.22
N GLN A 205 4.29 22.87 -1.13
CA GLN A 205 3.87 22.58 -2.51
C GLN A 205 4.96 21.83 -3.30
N GLN A 206 6.22 22.16 -3.06
CA GLN A 206 7.35 21.43 -3.66
C GLN A 206 7.47 20.01 -3.11
N VAL A 207 7.14 19.78 -1.83
CA VAL A 207 7.08 18.43 -1.25
C VAL A 207 5.96 17.62 -1.89
N TYR A 208 4.75 18.20 -2.06
CA TYR A 208 3.68 17.52 -2.77
C TYR A 208 4.02 17.23 -4.24
N ALA A 209 4.67 18.17 -4.93
CA ALA A 209 5.15 17.92 -6.30
C ALA A 209 6.20 16.81 -6.36
N LYS A 210 7.07 16.69 -5.34
CA LYS A 210 8.03 15.55 -5.22
C LYS A 210 7.29 14.24 -5.04
N ALA A 211 6.29 14.16 -4.14
CA ALA A 211 5.48 12.96 -3.96
C ALA A 211 4.72 12.60 -5.25
N LEU A 212 4.11 13.58 -5.92
CA LEU A 212 3.44 13.40 -7.21
C LEU A 212 4.36 12.80 -8.28
N GLY A 213 5.60 13.29 -8.36
CA GLY A 213 6.61 12.75 -9.29
C GLY A 213 6.99 11.30 -8.98
N LEU A 214 7.08 10.94 -7.70
CA LEU A 214 7.35 9.58 -7.26
C LEU A 214 6.19 8.63 -7.60
N TYR A 215 4.94 9.01 -7.31
CA TYR A 215 3.76 8.23 -7.70
C TYR A 215 3.60 8.12 -9.22
N SER A 216 3.94 9.18 -9.97
CA SER A 216 3.96 9.14 -11.44
C SER A 216 4.95 8.10 -11.96
N ASN A 217 6.16 8.02 -11.37
CA ASN A 217 7.15 7.00 -11.73
C ASN A 217 6.65 5.58 -11.38
N ALA A 218 6.04 5.40 -10.20
CA ALA A 218 5.45 4.12 -9.82
C ALA A 218 4.38 3.68 -10.82
N PHE A 219 3.45 4.56 -11.16
CA PHE A 219 2.41 4.28 -12.15
C PHE A 219 2.98 4.03 -13.56
N HIS A 220 4.00 4.77 -13.98
CA HIS A 220 4.66 4.56 -15.27
C HIS A 220 5.31 3.17 -15.36
N LEU A 221 5.96 2.72 -14.29
CA LEU A 221 6.59 1.39 -14.22
C LEU A 221 5.57 0.24 -14.13
N ASN A 222 4.41 0.48 -13.51
CA ASN A 222 3.32 -0.51 -13.44
C ASN A 222 1.95 0.16 -13.67
N PRO A 223 1.58 0.42 -14.95
CA PRO A 223 0.36 1.16 -15.27
C PRO A 223 -0.95 0.37 -15.09
N ARG A 224 -0.87 -0.90 -14.69
CA ARG A 224 -2.03 -1.74 -14.38
C ARG A 224 -2.32 -1.84 -12.88
N ASN A 225 -1.50 -1.25 -12.04
CA ASN A 225 -1.74 -1.23 -10.60
C ASN A 225 -2.72 -0.10 -10.24
N PHE A 226 -3.91 -0.49 -9.78
CA PHE A 226 -4.97 0.46 -9.43
C PHE A 226 -4.58 1.37 -8.25
N SER A 227 -3.91 0.84 -7.23
CA SER A 227 -3.48 1.64 -6.08
C SER A 227 -2.51 2.75 -6.50
N PHE A 228 -1.57 2.46 -7.41
CA PHE A 228 -0.64 3.50 -7.92
C PHE A 228 -1.36 4.59 -8.71
N ALA A 229 -2.34 4.21 -9.55
CA ALA A 229 -3.17 5.17 -10.27
C ALA A 229 -4.02 6.02 -9.32
N TRP A 230 -4.57 5.40 -8.29
CA TRP A 230 -5.38 6.03 -7.26
C TRP A 230 -4.58 7.07 -6.49
N ASP A 231 -3.43 6.70 -5.92
CA ASP A 231 -2.62 7.59 -5.10
C ASP A 231 -2.02 8.76 -5.91
N LEU A 232 -1.61 8.48 -7.15
CA LEU A 232 -1.24 9.51 -8.10
C LEU A 232 -2.39 10.52 -8.30
N ALA A 233 -3.60 10.04 -8.59
CA ALA A 233 -4.76 10.88 -8.84
C ALA A 233 -5.22 11.64 -7.58
N GLN A 234 -5.17 11.01 -6.42
CA GLN A 234 -5.47 11.63 -5.12
C GLN A 234 -4.53 12.79 -4.80
N THR A 235 -3.25 12.67 -5.14
CA THR A 235 -2.23 13.67 -4.83
C THR A 235 -2.51 15.01 -5.50
N TYR A 236 -3.25 15.05 -6.62
CA TYR A 236 -3.63 16.29 -7.27
C TYR A 236 -4.50 17.22 -6.41
N TYR A 237 -5.25 16.69 -5.44
CA TYR A 237 -6.08 17.54 -4.56
C TYR A 237 -5.29 18.51 -3.68
N VAL A 238 -4.03 18.21 -3.39
CA VAL A 238 -3.14 19.04 -2.56
C VAL A 238 -2.25 19.97 -3.38
N ILE A 239 -2.16 19.79 -4.69
CA ILE A 239 -1.42 20.66 -5.62
C ILE A 239 -2.21 21.96 -5.86
N LYS A 240 -1.56 23.08 -5.71
CA LYS A 240 -2.19 24.41 -5.91
C LYS A 240 -1.36 25.30 -6.85
N PRO A 241 -1.99 25.91 -7.87
CA PRO A 241 -3.40 25.73 -8.25
C PRO A 241 -3.67 24.30 -8.74
N LEU A 242 -4.92 23.81 -8.61
CA LEU A 242 -5.29 22.48 -9.06
C LEU A 242 -5.08 22.34 -10.58
N PRO A 243 -4.18 21.47 -11.05
CA PRO A 243 -3.99 21.22 -12.49
C PRO A 243 -5.11 20.29 -12.99
N THR A 244 -6.25 20.89 -13.30
CA THR A 244 -7.51 20.21 -13.56
C THR A 244 -7.40 19.11 -14.63
N GLU A 245 -6.75 19.41 -15.76
CA GLU A 245 -6.68 18.44 -16.87
C GLU A 245 -5.78 17.25 -16.53
N ASP A 246 -4.69 17.47 -15.80
CA ASP A 246 -3.83 16.38 -15.35
C ASP A 246 -4.51 15.51 -14.30
N ALA A 247 -5.23 16.15 -13.36
CA ALA A 247 -6.05 15.43 -12.38
C ALA A 247 -7.15 14.58 -13.05
N LEU A 248 -7.87 15.13 -14.04
CA LEU A 248 -8.89 14.41 -14.81
C LEU A 248 -8.27 13.23 -15.58
N ARG A 249 -7.10 13.44 -16.19
CA ARG A 249 -6.37 12.38 -16.91
C ARG A 249 -5.98 11.24 -15.96
N SER A 250 -5.45 11.58 -14.78
CA SER A 250 -5.05 10.59 -13.79
C SER A 250 -6.24 9.79 -13.25
N TRP A 251 -7.37 10.44 -12.94
CA TRP A 251 -8.60 9.74 -12.57
C TRP A 251 -9.19 8.92 -13.70
N THR A 252 -9.07 9.37 -14.96
CA THR A 252 -9.49 8.57 -16.11
C THR A 252 -8.64 7.32 -16.27
N ASN A 253 -7.32 7.42 -16.06
CA ASN A 253 -6.44 6.25 -16.06
C ASN A 253 -6.84 5.26 -14.95
N ALA A 254 -7.15 5.74 -13.74
CA ALA A 254 -7.64 4.89 -12.67
C ALA A 254 -8.96 4.20 -13.04
N LEU A 255 -9.88 4.90 -13.70
CA LEU A 255 -11.16 4.33 -14.17
C LEU A 255 -10.95 3.17 -15.15
N LEU A 256 -9.99 3.29 -16.06
CA LEU A 256 -9.70 2.26 -17.07
C LEU A 256 -9.19 0.94 -16.49
N ILE A 257 -8.60 0.99 -15.29
CA ILE A 257 -7.97 -0.17 -14.62
C ILE A 257 -8.68 -0.56 -13.32
N ALA A 258 -9.78 0.10 -12.98
CA ALA A 258 -10.62 -0.24 -11.83
C ALA A 258 -11.12 -1.70 -11.94
N GLN A 259 -10.93 -2.46 -10.86
CA GLN A 259 -11.11 -3.92 -10.88
C GLN A 259 -12.56 -4.33 -10.66
N ASP A 260 -13.28 -3.60 -9.81
CA ASP A 260 -14.66 -3.89 -9.46
C ASP A 260 -15.58 -2.66 -9.65
N GLU A 261 -16.86 -2.84 -9.36
CA GLU A 261 -17.88 -1.81 -9.51
C GLU A 261 -17.71 -0.69 -8.45
N ILE A 262 -17.31 -1.03 -7.24
CA ILE A 262 -17.10 -0.06 -6.16
C ILE A 262 -15.92 0.86 -6.50
N ASP A 263 -14.83 0.31 -6.99
CA ASP A 263 -13.68 1.09 -7.47
C ASP A 263 -14.09 2.05 -8.59
N ARG A 264 -14.84 1.55 -9.60
CA ARG A 264 -15.33 2.37 -10.71
C ARG A 264 -16.22 3.52 -10.24
N GLU A 265 -17.16 3.24 -9.34
CA GLU A 265 -18.05 4.27 -8.82
C GLU A 265 -17.33 5.31 -7.96
N ASN A 266 -16.36 4.88 -7.14
CA ASN A 266 -15.51 5.81 -6.41
C ASN A 266 -14.71 6.72 -7.35
N VAL A 267 -14.17 6.18 -8.44
CA VAL A 267 -13.47 7.01 -9.43
C VAL A 267 -14.45 7.99 -10.11
N HIS A 268 -15.67 7.58 -10.44
CA HIS A 268 -16.69 8.50 -10.95
C HIS A 268 -17.02 9.64 -9.98
N LEU A 269 -17.06 9.37 -8.67
CA LEU A 269 -17.22 10.42 -7.66
C LEU A 269 -16.05 11.42 -7.66
N HIS A 270 -14.83 10.93 -7.81
CA HIS A 270 -13.64 11.78 -7.89
C HIS A 270 -13.59 12.61 -9.18
N LEU A 271 -13.94 12.01 -10.34
CA LEU A 271 -14.08 12.73 -11.61
C LEU A 271 -15.14 13.82 -11.50
N ALA A 272 -16.29 13.51 -10.90
CA ALA A 272 -17.35 14.50 -10.65
C ALA A 272 -16.84 15.64 -9.76
N ARG A 273 -16.11 15.33 -8.70
CA ARG A 273 -15.54 16.33 -7.78
C ARG A 273 -14.55 17.26 -8.49
N ILE A 274 -13.63 16.74 -9.30
CA ILE A 274 -12.70 17.58 -10.06
C ILE A 274 -13.44 18.48 -11.04
N LYS A 275 -14.43 17.93 -11.79
CA LYS A 275 -15.25 18.70 -12.73
C LYS A 275 -16.08 19.79 -12.02
N MET A 276 -16.64 19.49 -10.85
CA MET A 276 -17.32 20.47 -10.01
C MET A 276 -16.40 21.61 -9.59
N LEU A 277 -15.17 21.28 -9.13
CA LEU A 277 -14.18 22.29 -8.75
C LEU A 277 -13.75 23.18 -9.92
N ALA A 278 -13.80 22.66 -11.14
CA ALA A 278 -13.52 23.37 -12.39
C ALA A 278 -14.73 24.14 -12.96
N GLY A 279 -15.91 24.13 -12.30
CA GLY A 279 -17.14 24.78 -12.79
C GLY A 279 -17.83 24.03 -13.92
N ARG A 280 -17.41 22.80 -14.23
CA ARG A 280 -17.98 21.94 -15.29
C ARG A 280 -19.18 21.13 -14.75
N TYR A 281 -20.21 21.83 -14.25
CA TYR A 281 -21.32 21.21 -13.51
C TYR A 281 -22.13 20.16 -14.32
N PRO A 282 -22.49 20.39 -15.60
CA PRO A 282 -23.16 19.37 -16.38
C PRO A 282 -22.35 18.08 -16.52
N GLU A 283 -21.06 18.20 -16.75
CA GLU A 283 -20.17 17.05 -16.85
C GLU A 283 -19.97 16.33 -15.48
N ALA A 284 -19.97 17.08 -14.38
CA ALA A 284 -19.93 16.51 -13.03
C ALA A 284 -21.18 15.66 -12.76
N ARG A 285 -22.38 16.17 -13.12
CA ARG A 285 -23.64 15.44 -12.98
C ARG A 285 -23.66 14.16 -13.83
N ALA A 286 -23.10 14.21 -15.05
CA ALA A 286 -22.95 13.04 -15.89
C ALA A 286 -22.11 11.93 -15.26
N GLN A 287 -21.03 12.28 -14.54
CA GLN A 287 -20.25 11.30 -13.78
C GLN A 287 -21.08 10.72 -12.61
N LEU A 288 -21.81 11.56 -11.89
CA LEU A 288 -22.65 11.12 -10.76
C LEU A 288 -23.81 10.21 -11.17
N SER A 289 -24.28 10.26 -12.42
CA SER A 289 -25.33 9.35 -12.91
C SER A 289 -24.87 7.89 -12.98
N ALA A 290 -23.56 7.64 -13.12
CA ALA A 290 -22.98 6.29 -13.13
C ALA A 290 -22.83 5.68 -11.71
N VAL A 291 -23.09 6.44 -10.65
CA VAL A 291 -22.95 5.99 -9.26
C VAL A 291 -24.29 5.47 -8.75
N THR A 292 -24.37 4.19 -8.44
CA THR A 292 -25.62 3.51 -8.01
C THR A 292 -25.45 2.72 -6.71
N ASN A 293 -24.23 2.34 -6.35
CA ASN A 293 -23.91 1.56 -5.18
C ASN A 293 -24.27 2.30 -3.87
N GLU A 294 -24.94 1.61 -2.95
CA GLU A 294 -25.43 2.17 -1.70
C GLU A 294 -24.32 2.81 -0.85
N HIS A 295 -23.09 2.24 -0.87
CA HIS A 295 -21.94 2.78 -0.15
C HIS A 295 -21.42 4.12 -0.70
N CYS A 296 -21.75 4.41 -1.96
CA CYS A 296 -21.34 5.63 -2.67
C CYS A 296 -22.41 6.74 -2.63
N LEU A 297 -23.68 6.41 -2.27
CA LEU A 297 -24.82 7.34 -2.36
C LEU A 297 -24.71 8.56 -1.45
N GLU A 298 -24.12 8.43 -0.26
CA GLU A 298 -23.95 9.57 0.65
C GLU A 298 -23.03 10.62 0.03
N LEU A 299 -21.87 10.21 -0.50
CA LEU A 299 -20.92 11.12 -1.16
C LEU A 299 -21.51 11.69 -2.44
N LYS A 300 -22.22 10.89 -3.24
CA LYS A 300 -22.96 11.36 -4.41
C LYS A 300 -23.93 12.47 -4.05
N THR A 301 -24.78 12.27 -3.04
CA THR A 301 -25.77 13.25 -2.58
C THR A 301 -25.09 14.54 -2.12
N ARG A 302 -23.98 14.43 -1.38
CA ARG A 302 -23.20 15.59 -0.96
C ARG A 302 -22.62 16.37 -2.14
N LEU A 303 -22.10 15.68 -3.16
CA LEU A 303 -21.58 16.34 -4.36
C LEU A 303 -22.68 17.02 -5.17
N ILE A 304 -23.86 16.41 -5.32
CA ILE A 304 -25.02 17.05 -5.98
C ILE A 304 -25.40 18.34 -5.28
N ARG A 305 -25.55 18.32 -3.96
CA ARG A 305 -25.85 19.52 -3.17
C ARG A 305 -24.78 20.60 -3.35
N ASN A 306 -23.50 20.23 -3.30
CA ASN A 306 -22.42 21.19 -3.50
C ASN A 306 -22.43 21.82 -4.91
N ILE A 307 -22.83 21.07 -5.95
CA ILE A 307 -23.01 21.59 -7.29
C ILE A 307 -24.17 22.61 -7.31
N GLU A 308 -25.32 22.25 -6.73
CA GLU A 308 -26.49 23.13 -6.65
C GLU A 308 -26.21 24.44 -5.90
N GLU A 309 -25.42 24.36 -4.83
CA GLU A 309 -25.02 25.56 -4.07
C GLU A 309 -24.11 26.48 -4.88
N ARG A 310 -23.22 25.94 -5.72
CA ARG A 310 -22.28 26.70 -6.56
C ARG A 310 -22.91 27.24 -7.85
N GLU A 311 -24.03 26.66 -8.29
CA GLU A 311 -24.82 27.16 -9.45
C GLU A 311 -25.79 28.31 -9.06
N LYS A 312 -26.01 28.51 -7.77
CA LYS A 312 -26.81 29.66 -7.32
C LYS A 312 -26.09 30.97 -7.68
N PRO A 313 -26.81 31.95 -8.22
CA PRO A 313 -26.24 33.24 -8.61
C PRO A 313 -25.72 34.01 -7.43
#